data_a3dfa7ac604031e840463cb1bdd82049
#
_entry.id   a3dfa7ac604031e840463cb1bdd82049
#
_cell.length_a   1.000
_cell.length_b   1.000
_cell.length_c   1.000
_cell.angle_alpha   90.00
_cell.angle_beta   90.00
_cell.angle_gamma   90.00
#
_symmetry.space_group_name_H-M   'P 1'
#
loop_
_entity.id
_entity.type
_entity.pdbx_description
1 polymer ?
#
loop_
_entity_poly.entity_id
_entity_poly.type
_entity_poly.pdbx_seq_one_letter_code
_entity_poly.pdbx_strand_id
1 'polypeptide(L)'
;MQKLLTYFFLLMFLLQTEAYAQSEIESIKKSISANTIFIRHALAPGFGDPPDFTKEDCSTQRNLNNKGRLQAQLIGDYLKKSNLLFSEILTSEWCRCIDTAKELDIGQWETFSGLNSFFEGHEKKDTVMAKLRKKLASRKPSDLVLFVTHQVVITELTDEVPRSGEMVLYNSITKQKSRFMVDF
;
A
#
# COMPACT_ATOMS: atom_id res chain seq x y z
N MET A 1 12.93 -53.46 8.54
CA MET A 1 11.83 -52.85 7.75
C MET A 1 11.03 -51.83 8.57
N GLN A 2 10.69 -52.07 9.81
CA GLN A 2 9.87 -51.16 10.64
C GLN A 2 10.51 -49.76 10.88
N LYS A 3 11.82 -49.68 11.10
CA LYS A 3 12.56 -48.41 11.30
C LYS A 3 12.61 -47.55 10.02
N LEU A 4 12.68 -48.15 8.83
CA LEU A 4 12.70 -47.43 7.58
C LEU A 4 11.34 -46.78 7.27
N LEU A 5 10.26 -47.46 7.64
CA LEU A 5 8.89 -46.94 7.48
C LEU A 5 8.64 -45.73 8.37
N THR A 6 9.17 -45.77 9.61
CA THR A 6 9.02 -44.67 10.56
C THR A 6 9.75 -43.39 10.11
N TYR A 7 10.95 -43.53 9.55
CA TYR A 7 11.68 -42.38 8.97
C TYR A 7 11.00 -41.81 7.73
N PHE A 8 10.39 -42.65 6.91
CA PHE A 8 9.64 -42.21 5.73
C PHE A 8 8.40 -41.41 6.10
N PHE A 9 7.65 -41.85 7.12
CA PHE A 9 6.50 -41.11 7.65
C PHE A 9 6.89 -39.79 8.33
N LEU A 10 8.02 -39.76 9.06
CA LEU A 10 8.54 -38.56 9.70
C LEU A 10 9.00 -37.53 8.65
N LEU A 11 9.65 -37.99 7.57
CA LEU A 11 10.06 -37.12 6.46
C LEU A 11 8.88 -36.56 5.68
N MET A 12 7.83 -37.35 5.45
CA MET A 12 6.58 -36.88 4.83
C MET A 12 5.84 -35.85 5.69
N PHE A 13 5.91 -35.97 7.02
CA PHE A 13 5.29 -35.02 7.94
C PHE A 13 6.05 -33.68 7.98
N LEU A 14 7.38 -33.69 7.83
CA LEU A 14 8.21 -32.51 7.74
C LEU A 14 8.03 -31.74 6.42
N LEU A 15 7.67 -32.42 5.32
CA LEU A 15 7.41 -31.79 4.03
C LEU A 15 6.01 -31.15 3.94
N GLN A 16 5.09 -31.44 4.86
CA GLN A 16 3.74 -30.87 4.88
C GLN A 16 3.64 -29.56 5.68
N THR A 17 4.68 -29.13 6.39
CA THR A 17 4.63 -27.92 7.22
C THR A 17 5.04 -26.63 6.50
N GLU A 18 5.49 -26.69 5.26
CA GLU A 18 5.78 -25.49 4.46
C GLU A 18 4.60 -24.98 3.62
N ALA A 19 3.47 -25.68 3.66
CA ALA A 19 2.27 -25.21 3.01
C ALA A 19 1.40 -24.43 4.02
N TYR A 20 1.24 -23.15 3.76
CA TYR A 20 0.21 -22.27 4.32
C TYR A 20 0.54 -21.49 5.60
N ALA A 21 1.40 -20.51 5.47
CA ALA A 21 1.02 -19.23 6.05
C ALA A 21 0.65 -18.30 4.87
N GLN A 22 -0.54 -18.49 4.31
CA GLN A 22 -1.14 -17.47 3.46
C GLN A 22 -1.17 -16.21 4.31
N SER A 23 -0.51 -15.13 3.85
CA SER A 23 -0.46 -13.90 4.63
C SER A 23 -1.88 -13.35 4.83
N GLU A 24 -2.12 -12.73 5.98
CA GLU A 24 -3.42 -12.14 6.30
C GLU A 24 -3.91 -11.21 5.19
N ILE A 25 -3.01 -10.42 4.62
CA ILE A 25 -3.33 -9.50 3.52
C ILE A 25 -3.79 -10.24 2.25
N GLU A 26 -3.22 -11.42 1.94
CA GLU A 26 -3.71 -12.24 0.82
C GLU A 26 -5.11 -12.79 1.09
N SER A 27 -5.38 -13.21 2.32
CA SER A 27 -6.70 -13.67 2.73
C SER A 27 -7.74 -12.57 2.57
N ILE A 28 -7.45 -11.36 3.06
CA ILE A 28 -8.31 -10.19 2.91
C ILE A 28 -8.48 -9.85 1.42
N LYS A 29 -7.38 -9.79 0.64
CA LYS A 29 -7.45 -9.54 -0.81
C LYS A 29 -8.41 -10.50 -1.49
N LYS A 30 -8.33 -11.79 -1.17
CA LYS A 30 -9.17 -12.84 -1.75
C LYS A 30 -10.64 -12.68 -1.33
N SER A 31 -10.92 -12.40 -0.06
CA SER A 31 -12.28 -12.33 0.48
C SER A 31 -13.14 -11.25 -0.18
N ILE A 32 -12.55 -10.12 -0.53
CA ILE A 32 -13.24 -9.01 -1.19
C ILE A 32 -12.86 -8.87 -2.67
N SER A 33 -12.07 -9.80 -3.22
CA SER A 33 -11.52 -9.72 -4.57
C SER A 33 -10.86 -8.36 -4.85
N ALA A 34 -10.03 -7.89 -3.89
CA ALA A 34 -9.36 -6.59 -4.01
C ALA A 34 -8.42 -6.57 -5.22
N ASN A 35 -8.51 -5.50 -6.01
CA ASN A 35 -7.65 -5.22 -7.16
C ASN A 35 -6.81 -3.94 -6.97
N THR A 36 -6.94 -3.29 -5.84
CA THR A 36 -6.21 -2.08 -5.48
C THR A 36 -5.84 -2.11 -4.01
N ILE A 37 -4.61 -1.76 -3.68
CA ILE A 37 -4.16 -1.49 -2.32
C ILE A 37 -3.75 -0.02 -2.26
N PHE A 38 -4.38 0.74 -1.39
CA PHE A 38 -3.93 2.08 -1.03
C PHE A 38 -3.08 1.98 0.23
N ILE A 39 -1.96 2.69 0.26
CA ILE A 39 -1.16 2.94 1.47
C ILE A 39 -1.19 4.44 1.73
N ARG A 40 -1.63 4.85 2.91
CA ARG A 40 -1.31 6.19 3.38
C ARG A 40 0.19 6.27 3.62
N HIS A 41 0.85 7.31 3.11
CA HIS A 41 2.28 7.52 3.34
C HIS A 41 2.69 7.22 4.79
N ALA A 42 3.90 6.72 4.97
CA ALA A 42 4.44 6.39 6.28
C ALA A 42 4.53 7.62 7.20
N LEU A 43 4.92 7.43 8.44
CA LEU A 43 4.89 8.48 9.47
C LEU A 43 5.71 9.71 9.06
N ALA A 44 5.00 10.79 8.80
CA ALA A 44 5.52 12.15 8.64
C ALA A 44 4.95 13.01 9.79
N PRO A 45 5.72 13.33 10.82
CA PRO A 45 5.23 14.07 11.99
C PRO A 45 4.72 15.45 11.62
N GLY A 46 3.74 15.95 12.39
CA GLY A 46 3.12 17.25 12.19
C GLY A 46 1.78 17.18 11.44
N PHE A 47 1.26 18.34 11.08
CA PHE A 47 -0.03 18.54 10.43
C PHE A 47 0.14 19.53 9.28
N GLY A 48 -0.53 19.30 8.15
CA GLY A 48 -0.40 20.13 6.96
C GLY A 48 0.99 20.10 6.32
N ASP A 49 1.23 21.01 5.43
CA ASP A 49 2.56 21.36 4.88
C ASP A 49 2.93 22.79 5.30
N PRO A 50 4.22 23.17 5.32
CA PRO A 50 4.63 24.56 5.63
C PRO A 50 3.97 25.58 4.69
N PRO A 51 3.83 26.85 5.09
CA PRO A 51 3.20 27.90 4.26
C PRO A 51 3.90 28.18 2.93
N ASP A 52 5.21 27.91 2.85
CA ASP A 52 6.07 28.05 1.68
C ASP A 52 6.14 26.77 0.81
N PHE A 53 5.20 25.85 1.03
CA PHE A 53 5.13 24.59 0.30
C PHE A 53 5.23 24.73 -1.21
N THR A 54 6.14 23.96 -1.82
CA THR A 54 6.19 23.67 -3.25
C THR A 54 6.40 22.18 -3.48
N LYS A 55 5.83 21.64 -4.56
CA LYS A 55 5.97 20.19 -4.88
C LYS A 55 7.39 19.83 -5.30
N GLU A 56 8.07 20.75 -5.93
CA GLU A 56 9.39 20.58 -6.53
C GLU A 56 10.51 20.60 -5.50
N ASP A 57 10.26 21.13 -4.30
CA ASP A 57 11.25 21.25 -3.24
C ASP A 57 10.83 20.52 -1.96
N CYS A 58 11.44 19.37 -1.71
CA CYS A 58 11.17 18.58 -0.51
C CYS A 58 11.49 19.32 0.80
N SER A 59 12.38 20.33 0.79
CA SER A 59 12.73 21.09 1.99
C SER A 59 11.56 21.96 2.48
N THR A 60 10.61 22.28 1.61
CA THR A 60 9.39 23.03 1.91
C THR A 60 8.21 22.14 2.27
N GLN A 61 8.43 20.84 2.41
CA GLN A 61 7.38 19.87 2.68
C GLN A 61 7.51 19.22 4.06
N ARG A 62 6.39 18.75 4.58
CA ARG A 62 6.38 17.83 5.71
C ARG A 62 6.80 16.43 5.25
N ASN A 63 7.94 15.97 5.73
CA ASN A 63 8.60 14.75 5.27
C ASN A 63 8.57 13.62 6.30
N LEU A 64 8.92 12.40 5.87
CA LEU A 64 9.12 11.27 6.77
C LEU A 64 10.27 11.57 7.74
N ASN A 65 10.11 11.13 8.97
CA ASN A 65 11.24 11.01 9.91
C ASN A 65 11.83 9.58 9.83
N ASN A 66 12.88 9.32 10.63
CA ASN A 66 13.52 8.01 10.66
C ASN A 66 12.55 6.87 11.04
N LYS A 67 11.59 7.14 11.96
CA LYS A 67 10.55 6.14 12.30
C LYS A 67 9.64 5.85 11.13
N GLY A 68 9.27 6.87 10.35
CA GLY A 68 8.47 6.69 9.14
C GLY A 68 9.21 5.91 8.05
N ARG A 69 10.50 6.16 7.85
CA ARG A 69 11.32 5.38 6.92
C ARG A 69 11.40 3.91 7.34
N LEU A 70 11.69 3.65 8.61
CA LEU A 70 11.69 2.29 9.14
C LEU A 70 10.31 1.62 9.00
N GLN A 71 9.22 2.35 9.29
CA GLN A 71 7.86 1.84 9.08
C GLN A 71 7.64 1.41 7.64
N ALA A 72 8.03 2.22 6.65
CA ALA A 72 7.90 1.90 5.25
C ALA A 72 8.72 0.65 4.85
N GLN A 73 9.95 0.53 5.35
CA GLN A 73 10.82 -0.66 5.13
C GLN A 73 10.15 -1.94 5.66
N LEU A 74 9.64 -1.91 6.91
CA LEU A 74 8.97 -3.06 7.51
C LEU A 74 7.69 -3.46 6.75
N ILE A 75 6.92 -2.47 6.27
CA ILE A 75 5.76 -2.73 5.39
C ILE A 75 6.23 -3.38 4.09
N GLY A 76 7.29 -2.87 3.48
CA GLY A 76 7.86 -3.44 2.26
C GLY A 76 8.30 -4.89 2.43
N ASP A 77 9.00 -5.19 3.53
CA ASP A 77 9.42 -6.56 3.86
C ASP A 77 8.22 -7.51 4.06
N TYR A 78 7.16 -7.02 4.71
CA TYR A 78 5.92 -7.78 4.84
C TYR A 78 5.28 -8.05 3.48
N LEU A 79 5.17 -7.04 2.60
CA LEU A 79 4.59 -7.19 1.27
C LEU A 79 5.41 -8.14 0.38
N LYS A 80 6.74 -8.10 0.44
CA LYS A 80 7.62 -9.06 -0.26
C LYS A 80 7.34 -10.50 0.15
N LYS A 81 7.13 -10.74 1.46
CA LYS A 81 6.82 -12.08 2.01
C LYS A 81 5.39 -12.53 1.70
N SER A 82 4.50 -11.62 1.37
CA SER A 82 3.08 -11.91 1.10
C SER A 82 2.79 -12.39 -0.32
N ASN A 83 3.80 -12.62 -1.17
CA ASN A 83 3.65 -13.07 -2.56
C ASN A 83 2.67 -12.23 -3.42
N LEU A 84 2.42 -10.99 -3.04
CA LEU A 84 1.58 -10.08 -3.82
C LEU A 84 2.35 -9.55 -5.02
N LEU A 85 1.85 -9.82 -6.22
CA LEU A 85 2.41 -9.32 -7.47
C LEU A 85 1.64 -8.07 -7.89
N PHE A 86 2.31 -6.92 -7.85
CA PHE A 86 1.74 -5.67 -8.32
C PHE A 86 2.05 -5.48 -9.81
N SER A 87 1.00 -5.25 -10.60
CA SER A 87 1.15 -4.89 -12.03
C SER A 87 1.62 -3.46 -12.21
N GLU A 88 1.41 -2.63 -11.21
CA GLU A 88 1.78 -1.22 -11.22
C GLU A 88 1.86 -0.67 -9.78
N ILE A 89 2.84 0.18 -9.52
CA ILE A 89 2.99 0.91 -8.27
C ILE A 89 3.03 2.39 -8.60
N LEU A 90 2.07 3.15 -8.08
CA LEU A 90 2.00 4.59 -8.28
C LEU A 90 2.05 5.33 -6.94
N THR A 91 2.67 6.50 -6.95
CA THR A 91 2.76 7.37 -5.78
C THR A 91 2.33 8.80 -6.09
N SER A 92 1.81 9.49 -5.07
CA SER A 92 1.64 10.95 -5.12
C SER A 92 2.98 11.63 -5.39
N GLU A 93 2.92 12.83 -5.97
CA GLU A 93 4.09 13.68 -6.24
C GLU A 93 4.67 14.32 -4.96
N TRP A 94 4.06 14.16 -3.78
CA TRP A 94 4.58 14.64 -2.49
C TRP A 94 5.78 13.81 -2.02
N CYS A 95 6.80 14.48 -1.51
CA CYS A 95 8.05 13.83 -1.11
C CYS A 95 7.85 12.73 -0.07
N ARG A 96 6.93 12.89 0.91
CA ARG A 96 6.59 11.84 1.88
C ARG A 96 6.00 10.57 1.25
N CYS A 97 5.28 10.71 0.13
CA CYS A 97 4.76 9.56 -0.61
C CYS A 97 5.84 8.90 -1.46
N ILE A 98 6.66 9.71 -2.14
CA ILE A 98 7.82 9.26 -2.92
C ILE A 98 8.79 8.52 -2.00
N ASP A 99 9.13 9.09 -0.84
CA ASP A 99 10.00 8.45 0.14
C ASP A 99 9.39 7.14 0.67
N THR A 100 8.06 7.12 0.91
CA THR A 100 7.39 5.87 1.30
C THR A 100 7.53 4.82 0.21
N ALA A 101 7.25 5.13 -1.06
CA ALA A 101 7.37 4.20 -2.17
C ALA A 101 8.81 3.68 -2.35
N LYS A 102 9.80 4.56 -2.15
CA LYS A 102 11.22 4.23 -2.16
C LYS A 102 11.59 3.23 -1.07
N GLU A 103 11.20 3.52 0.18
CA GLU A 103 11.54 2.70 1.35
C GLU A 103 10.78 1.37 1.39
N LEU A 104 9.61 1.26 0.73
CA LEU A 104 8.93 -0.03 0.53
C LEU A 104 9.79 -1.01 -0.28
N ASP A 105 10.58 -0.53 -1.22
CA ASP A 105 11.52 -1.32 -2.05
C ASP A 105 10.89 -2.61 -2.64
N ILE A 106 9.68 -2.51 -3.19
CA ILE A 106 8.90 -3.65 -3.70
C ILE A 106 8.74 -3.65 -5.22
N GLY A 107 9.48 -2.82 -5.93
CA GLY A 107 9.48 -2.75 -7.40
C GLY A 107 9.57 -1.33 -7.93
N GLN A 108 9.50 -1.21 -9.25
CA GLN A 108 9.51 0.10 -9.92
C GLN A 108 8.20 0.84 -9.65
N TRP A 109 8.29 2.14 -9.43
CA TRP A 109 7.16 3.01 -9.17
C TRP A 109 7.24 4.29 -10.00
N GLU A 110 6.09 4.92 -10.22
CA GLU A 110 5.97 6.20 -10.93
C GLU A 110 5.08 7.16 -10.14
N THR A 111 5.27 8.46 -10.35
CA THR A 111 4.39 9.47 -9.79
C THR A 111 3.09 9.58 -10.60
N PHE A 112 1.99 9.86 -9.91
CA PHE A 112 0.69 10.06 -10.53
C PHE A 112 -0.10 11.14 -9.80
N SER A 113 -0.38 12.25 -10.47
CA SER A 113 -1.07 13.40 -9.87
C SER A 113 -2.52 13.12 -9.41
N GLY A 114 -3.13 12.00 -9.82
CA GLY A 114 -4.41 11.52 -9.27
C GLY A 114 -4.32 10.96 -7.84
N LEU A 115 -3.13 10.93 -7.25
CA LEU A 115 -2.87 10.52 -5.86
C LEU A 115 -2.43 11.69 -4.98
N ASN A 116 -2.39 12.93 -5.53
CA ASN A 116 -1.94 14.12 -4.83
C ASN A 116 -2.90 14.53 -3.72
N SER A 117 -2.35 15.18 -2.68
CA SER A 117 -3.15 15.73 -1.59
C SER A 117 -3.93 16.96 -2.07
N PHE A 118 -5.21 17.00 -1.74
CA PHE A 118 -6.03 18.21 -1.84
C PHE A 118 -6.32 18.84 -0.47
N PHE A 119 -5.62 18.37 0.56
CA PHE A 119 -5.70 18.97 1.89
C PHE A 119 -5.16 20.40 1.83
N GLU A 120 -5.78 21.32 2.55
CA GLU A 120 -5.46 22.76 2.57
C GLU A 120 -5.55 23.44 1.19
N GLY A 121 -6.14 22.79 0.18
CA GLY A 121 -6.36 23.40 -1.14
C GLY A 121 -5.15 23.40 -2.07
N HIS A 122 -4.07 22.67 -1.75
CA HIS A 122 -2.88 22.55 -2.60
C HIS A 122 -3.20 22.02 -4.00
N GLU A 123 -4.20 21.12 -4.09
CA GLU A 123 -4.75 20.65 -5.36
C GLU A 123 -6.28 20.74 -5.35
N LYS A 124 -6.88 20.80 -6.54
CA LYS A 124 -8.34 20.76 -6.66
C LYS A 124 -8.85 19.32 -6.48
N LYS A 125 -9.64 19.07 -5.42
CA LYS A 125 -10.20 17.76 -5.10
C LYS A 125 -10.82 17.07 -6.32
N ASP A 126 -11.70 17.74 -7.03
CA ASP A 126 -12.41 17.16 -8.17
C ASP A 126 -11.47 16.73 -9.29
N THR A 127 -10.40 17.49 -9.52
CA THR A 127 -9.37 17.14 -10.52
C THR A 127 -8.60 15.89 -10.12
N VAL A 128 -8.15 15.81 -8.88
CA VAL A 128 -7.42 14.64 -8.35
C VAL A 128 -8.30 13.40 -8.42
N MET A 129 -9.54 13.50 -7.89
CA MET A 129 -10.45 12.37 -7.84
C MET A 129 -10.94 11.92 -9.22
N ALA A 130 -11.13 12.83 -10.18
CA ALA A 130 -11.46 12.48 -11.56
C ALA A 130 -10.33 11.68 -12.22
N LYS A 131 -9.06 12.10 -12.04
CA LYS A 131 -7.91 11.35 -12.52
C LYS A 131 -7.83 9.95 -11.90
N LEU A 132 -7.97 9.86 -10.58
CA LEU A 132 -7.94 8.59 -9.85
C LEU A 132 -9.05 7.63 -10.32
N ARG A 133 -10.31 8.12 -10.39
CA ARG A 133 -11.45 7.30 -10.86
C ARG A 133 -11.25 6.83 -12.30
N LYS A 134 -10.73 7.69 -13.19
CA LYS A 134 -10.39 7.31 -14.57
C LYS A 134 -9.33 6.21 -14.61
N LYS A 135 -8.27 6.34 -13.78
CA LYS A 135 -7.21 5.33 -13.69
C LYS A 135 -7.75 3.99 -13.21
N LEU A 136 -8.59 3.98 -12.17
CA LEU A 136 -9.22 2.77 -11.66
C LEU A 136 -10.16 2.11 -12.69
N ALA A 137 -10.90 2.89 -13.47
CA ALA A 137 -11.83 2.39 -14.48
C ALA A 137 -11.13 1.80 -15.72
N SER A 138 -9.90 2.24 -16.02
CA SER A 138 -9.14 1.77 -17.19
C SER A 138 -8.38 0.46 -16.95
N ARG A 139 -8.45 -0.12 -15.75
CA ARG A 139 -7.68 -1.30 -15.36
C ARG A 139 -8.41 -2.60 -15.61
N LYS A 140 -7.64 -3.66 -15.81
CA LYS A 140 -8.20 -5.01 -15.84
C LYS A 140 -8.55 -5.44 -14.41
N PRO A 141 -9.69 -6.09 -14.19
CA PRO A 141 -10.08 -6.55 -12.84
C PRO A 141 -9.08 -7.50 -12.18
N SER A 142 -8.30 -8.23 -13.00
CA SER A 142 -7.27 -9.18 -12.53
C SER A 142 -6.00 -8.50 -12.02
N ASP A 143 -5.77 -7.24 -12.38
CA ASP A 143 -4.54 -6.54 -12.05
C ASP A 143 -4.59 -6.03 -10.61
N LEU A 144 -3.58 -6.35 -9.81
CA LEU A 144 -3.41 -5.75 -8.49
C LEU A 144 -2.48 -4.55 -8.59
N VAL A 145 -2.93 -3.40 -8.07
CA VAL A 145 -2.10 -2.18 -8.01
C VAL A 145 -1.86 -1.71 -6.60
N LEU A 146 -0.74 -1.06 -6.41
CA LEU A 146 -0.40 -0.37 -5.19
C LEU A 146 -0.35 1.14 -5.43
N PHE A 147 -1.06 1.90 -4.59
CA PHE A 147 -1.09 3.35 -4.60
C PHE A 147 -0.62 3.92 -3.26
N VAL A 148 0.48 4.66 -3.28
CA VAL A 148 0.98 5.39 -2.11
C VAL A 148 0.45 6.81 -2.17
N THR A 149 -0.38 7.20 -1.18
CA THR A 149 -1.11 8.46 -1.24
C THR A 149 -1.39 9.04 0.16
N HIS A 150 -2.36 9.91 0.26
CA HIS A 150 -2.73 10.67 1.45
C HIS A 150 -4.07 10.20 2.03
N GLN A 151 -4.26 10.42 3.34
CA GLN A 151 -5.51 10.10 4.02
C GLN A 151 -6.72 10.68 3.27
N VAL A 152 -6.68 11.96 2.89
CA VAL A 152 -7.83 12.64 2.24
C VAL A 152 -8.24 11.99 0.93
N VAL A 153 -7.30 11.48 0.14
CA VAL A 153 -7.58 10.78 -1.13
C VAL A 153 -8.22 9.43 -0.87
N ILE A 154 -7.68 8.66 0.10
CA ILE A 154 -8.22 7.36 0.48
C ILE A 154 -9.62 7.53 1.06
N THR A 155 -9.80 8.47 2.00
CA THR A 155 -11.10 8.72 2.64
C THR A 155 -12.15 9.15 1.62
N GLU A 156 -11.83 10.05 0.69
CA GLU A 156 -12.78 10.50 -0.34
C GLU A 156 -13.26 9.38 -1.28
N LEU A 157 -12.40 8.38 -1.49
CA LEU A 157 -12.76 7.25 -2.37
C LEU A 157 -13.45 6.11 -1.62
N THR A 158 -13.05 5.87 -0.37
CA THR A 158 -13.38 4.62 0.35
C THR A 158 -14.13 4.83 1.66
N ASP A 159 -14.31 6.07 2.13
CA ASP A 159 -14.81 6.45 3.47
C ASP A 159 -13.94 5.95 4.64
N GLU A 160 -12.80 5.28 4.36
CA GLU A 160 -11.87 4.83 5.38
C GLU A 160 -10.88 5.95 5.77
N VAL A 161 -10.56 6.04 7.05
CA VAL A 161 -9.62 7.02 7.61
C VAL A 161 -8.35 6.30 8.09
N PRO A 162 -7.41 5.96 7.19
CA PRO A 162 -6.24 5.19 7.55
C PRO A 162 -5.23 6.01 8.34
N ARG A 163 -4.52 5.34 9.28
CA ARG A 163 -3.34 5.86 9.96
C ARG A 163 -2.12 5.85 9.02
N SER A 164 -1.03 6.53 9.37
CA SER A 164 0.22 6.49 8.60
C SER A 164 0.72 5.05 8.44
N GLY A 165 1.05 4.65 7.22
CA GLY A 165 1.47 3.30 6.87
C GLY A 165 0.33 2.27 6.80
N GLU A 166 -0.90 2.64 7.15
CA GLU A 166 -2.04 1.73 7.06
C GLU A 166 -2.51 1.57 5.62
N MET A 167 -2.89 0.36 5.28
CA MET A 167 -3.39 -0.01 3.97
C MET A 167 -4.91 -0.11 3.95
N VAL A 168 -5.50 0.24 2.81
CA VAL A 168 -6.90 -0.04 2.47
C VAL A 168 -6.91 -0.88 1.21
N LEU A 169 -7.30 -2.14 1.36
CA LEU A 169 -7.58 -3.02 0.24
C LEU A 169 -8.95 -2.66 -0.33
N TYR A 170 -9.04 -2.55 -1.63
CA TYR A 170 -10.23 -2.05 -2.29
C TYR A 170 -10.53 -2.80 -3.58
N ASN A 171 -11.80 -3.13 -3.78
CA ASN A 171 -12.30 -3.62 -5.05
C ASN A 171 -12.91 -2.45 -5.83
N SER A 172 -12.27 -2.03 -6.91
CA SER A 172 -12.71 -0.85 -7.70
C SER A 172 -14.05 -1.04 -8.40
N ILE A 173 -14.55 -2.29 -8.53
CA ILE A 173 -15.82 -2.63 -9.17
C ILE A 173 -16.95 -2.70 -8.13
N THR A 174 -16.80 -3.58 -7.11
CA THR A 174 -17.84 -3.82 -6.09
C THR A 174 -17.84 -2.78 -4.97
N LYS A 175 -16.78 -1.97 -4.87
CA LYS A 175 -16.54 -0.97 -3.81
C LYS A 175 -16.32 -1.59 -2.42
N GLN A 176 -16.21 -2.91 -2.32
CA GLN A 176 -15.81 -3.58 -1.10
C GLN A 176 -14.42 -3.14 -0.67
N LYS A 177 -14.22 -3.00 0.63
CA LYS A 177 -13.00 -2.48 1.23
C LYS A 177 -12.69 -3.17 2.55
N SER A 178 -11.41 -3.21 2.91
CA SER A 178 -10.94 -3.68 4.22
C SER A 178 -9.65 -2.96 4.57
N ARG A 179 -9.48 -2.64 5.85
CA ARG A 179 -8.24 -2.04 6.35
C ARG A 179 -7.26 -3.11 6.77
N PHE A 180 -5.98 -2.80 6.64
CA PHE A 180 -4.90 -3.66 7.10
C PHE A 180 -3.72 -2.83 7.61
N MET A 181 -3.19 -3.19 8.77
CA MET A 181 -1.99 -2.59 9.35
C MET A 181 -0.99 -3.72 9.63
N VAL A 182 0.25 -3.50 9.25
CA VAL A 182 1.35 -4.39 9.67
C VAL A 182 1.69 -4.05 11.12
N ASP A 183 1.66 -5.05 11.99
CA ASP A 183 2.10 -4.95 13.37
C ASP A 183 3.62 -5.21 13.43
N PHE A 184 4.36 -4.34 14.14
CA PHE A 184 5.82 -4.42 14.28
C PHE A 184 6.22 -4.45 15.75
#